data_81873a5a3eb1e7347da986a4b8e73917
#
_entry.id   81873a5a3eb1e7347da986a4b8e73917
#
_cell.length_a   1.000
_cell.length_b   1.000
_cell.length_c   1.000
_cell.angle_alpha   90.00
_cell.angle_beta   90.00
_cell.angle_gamma   90.00
#
_symmetry.space_group_name_H-M   'P 1'
#
loop_
_entity.id
_entity.type
_entity.pdbx_description
1 polymer ?
#
loop_
_entity_poly.entity_id
_entity_poly.type
_entity_poly.pdbx_seq_one_letter_code
_entity_poly.pdbx_strand_id
1 'polypeptide(L)'
;MRPTGLQRRAGPFKVKAPVGWAVRRLPWGFLAMPADTPRLFALSLLAAVVLSGCGERNSAKQNEPPPPSVSVSEPVRRTVTEWDEFTGRFQAVDHVSIRPRVSGYLQSAHFQEGSMVKKGDLLFVIDPRPYEAVAEEEQGRLQTAQSQLTFASRDLERAVELGRTQAVSQQVIDQRRQAMQAAEAAVITAEGALKRAKLDVEFTRVLSPMDGRIGRKLVTEGNLVSGGDTSATMLTTVVSLDPIYLYFNLDEQTYLKNTRLRLAAQPPTSQDKDNLNPVHVALPDDTEFPHEGRMDWIDNELDPGTGTLRGRAVLPNPQLRFSPGQFGRVRLMGSTPYEALLLPDSAIGSDQSRKIVYVVGSDNVVEMREVKLGRLIDGLRVVHEGLKPDETVVISGLQRVRAGGRVTPTRKQIAETAGGGAQR
;
A
#
# COMPACT_ATOMS: atom_id res chain seq x y z
N MET A 1 -52.52 -22.64 13.42
CA MET A 1 -51.87 -22.50 14.73
C MET A 1 -50.80 -21.41 14.64
N ARG A 2 -51.00 -20.32 15.34
CA ARG A 2 -50.09 -19.14 15.37
C ARG A 2 -49.05 -19.37 16.47
N PRO A 3 -47.79 -18.91 16.31
CA PRO A 3 -46.95 -18.68 17.46
C PRO A 3 -46.90 -17.18 17.82
N THR A 4 -46.97 -16.97 19.09
CA THR A 4 -47.00 -15.78 19.92
C THR A 4 -45.71 -14.95 19.82
N GLY A 5 -45.88 -13.63 19.82
CA GLY A 5 -44.83 -12.62 19.80
C GLY A 5 -44.14 -12.45 21.16
N LEU A 6 -42.90 -12.03 21.09
CA LEU A 6 -42.15 -11.46 22.19
C LEU A 6 -41.76 -10.02 21.84
N GLN A 7 -42.51 -9.06 22.39
CA GLN A 7 -42.17 -7.65 22.40
C GLN A 7 -40.98 -7.42 23.35
N ARG A 8 -39.88 -6.88 22.85
CA ARG A 8 -38.84 -6.27 23.68
C ARG A 8 -39.06 -4.76 23.71
N ARG A 9 -39.34 -4.29 24.94
CA ARG A 9 -39.43 -2.87 25.30
C ARG A 9 -38.07 -2.19 25.09
N ALA A 10 -38.09 -1.12 24.32
CA ALA A 10 -37.02 -0.12 24.25
C ALA A 10 -37.25 0.90 25.36
N GLY A 11 -36.28 1.08 26.26
CA GLY A 11 -36.23 2.16 27.24
C GLY A 11 -35.50 3.39 26.66
N PRO A 12 -35.87 4.62 27.06
CA PRO A 12 -35.29 5.81 26.48
C PRO A 12 -33.93 6.15 27.12
N PHE A 13 -32.92 6.28 26.29
CA PHE A 13 -31.61 6.86 26.68
C PHE A 13 -31.78 8.37 26.90
N LYS A 14 -31.55 8.82 28.13
CA LYS A 14 -31.41 10.25 28.49
C LYS A 14 -30.00 10.72 28.09
N VAL A 15 -29.95 11.63 27.13
CA VAL A 15 -28.76 12.41 26.78
C VAL A 15 -28.63 13.55 27.80
N LYS A 16 -27.52 13.57 28.55
CA LYS A 16 -27.10 14.70 29.37
C LYS A 16 -26.45 15.77 28.49
N ALA A 17 -26.99 16.97 28.52
CA ALA A 17 -26.40 18.17 27.91
C ALA A 17 -25.15 18.65 28.68
N PRO A 18 -24.15 19.24 27.99
CA PRO A 18 -22.98 19.81 28.65
C PRO A 18 -23.26 21.22 29.23
N VAL A 19 -22.61 21.43 30.34
CA VAL A 19 -22.61 22.62 31.21
C VAL A 19 -22.21 23.87 30.44
N GLY A 20 -23.05 24.96 30.61
CA GLY A 20 -22.81 26.28 30.05
C GLY A 20 -21.67 27.02 30.73
N TRP A 21 -20.87 27.70 29.95
CA TRP A 21 -19.87 28.65 30.40
C TRP A 21 -20.54 30.03 30.56
N ALA A 22 -20.59 30.52 31.80
CA ALA A 22 -21.07 31.84 32.15
C ALA A 22 -20.03 32.91 31.81
N VAL A 23 -20.36 33.78 30.88
CA VAL A 23 -19.62 35.03 30.61
C VAL A 23 -19.97 36.04 31.65
N ARG A 24 -19.04 36.36 32.54
CA ARG A 24 -19.12 37.50 33.48
C ARG A 24 -18.98 38.82 32.72
N ARG A 25 -20.04 39.60 32.65
CA ARG A 25 -20.01 41.03 32.26
C ARG A 25 -19.55 41.84 33.48
N LEU A 26 -18.52 42.66 33.32
CA LEU A 26 -18.12 43.72 34.26
C LEU A 26 -18.94 45.00 33.96
N PRO A 27 -19.39 45.77 34.98
CA PRO A 27 -20.15 46.99 34.77
C PRO A 27 -19.20 48.19 34.55
N TRP A 28 -19.56 49.01 33.59
CA TRP A 28 -18.95 50.32 33.36
C TRP A 28 -19.46 51.30 34.41
N GLY A 29 -18.58 51.74 35.28
CA GLY A 29 -18.84 52.88 36.20
C GLY A 29 -18.56 54.21 35.52
N PHE A 30 -19.60 55.03 35.39
CA PHE A 30 -19.48 56.45 35.09
C PHE A 30 -18.86 57.18 36.28
N LEU A 31 -17.72 57.85 36.05
CA LEU A 31 -17.19 58.86 37.01
C LEU A 31 -17.41 60.23 36.39
N ALA A 32 -18.28 61.02 37.11
CA ALA A 32 -18.58 62.41 36.85
C ALA A 32 -17.37 63.29 37.20
N MET A 33 -17.04 64.25 36.33
CA MET A 33 -16.15 65.37 36.62
C MET A 33 -16.92 66.49 37.32
N PRO A 34 -16.35 67.16 38.38
CA PRO A 34 -16.82 68.43 38.84
C PRO A 34 -16.16 69.62 38.09
N ALA A 35 -17.00 70.56 37.64
CA ALA A 35 -16.60 71.86 37.16
C ALA A 35 -16.17 72.73 38.37
N ASP A 36 -15.11 73.48 38.15
CA ASP A 36 -14.79 74.82 38.74
C ASP A 36 -13.26 74.95 38.76
N THR A 37 -12.64 75.88 38.02
CA THR A 37 -12.46 77.34 38.35
C THR A 37 -11.54 78.02 37.30
N PRO A 38 -11.77 79.31 36.98
CA PRO A 38 -10.98 80.07 36.02
C PRO A 38 -9.86 80.85 36.75
N ARG A 39 -8.62 80.56 36.49
CA ARG A 39 -7.44 81.42 36.76
C ARG A 39 -6.21 80.79 36.12
N LEU A 40 -5.84 81.23 34.88
CA LEU A 40 -4.48 81.19 34.37
C LEU A 40 -4.46 81.67 32.87
N PHE A 41 -5.10 82.85 32.68
CA PHE A 41 -5.08 83.57 31.41
C PHE A 41 -4.11 84.73 31.42
N ALA A 42 -3.02 84.66 32.17
CA ALA A 42 -2.11 85.77 32.29
C ALA A 42 -0.61 85.46 32.08
N LEU A 43 -0.21 84.29 31.61
CA LEU A 43 1.21 83.96 31.41
C LEU A 43 1.59 83.50 29.98
N SER A 44 0.70 83.60 29.00
CA SER A 44 0.98 83.18 27.61
C SER A 44 1.33 84.31 26.62
N LEU A 45 1.46 85.58 27.07
CA LEU A 45 1.75 86.75 26.21
C LEU A 45 3.20 87.23 26.25
N LEU A 46 4.11 86.65 27.06
CA LEU A 46 5.50 87.02 27.09
C LEU A 46 6.51 86.05 26.47
N ALA A 47 6.06 84.97 25.90
CA ALA A 47 6.93 83.97 25.26
C ALA A 47 6.93 84.06 23.70
N ALA A 48 6.25 85.03 23.09
CA ALA A 48 6.08 85.16 21.62
C ALA A 48 7.06 86.08 20.95
N VAL A 49 8.06 86.70 21.62
CA VAL A 49 8.96 87.72 21.03
C VAL A 49 10.42 87.29 20.90
N VAL A 50 10.81 86.06 21.27
CA VAL A 50 12.23 85.64 21.22
C VAL A 50 12.56 84.59 20.17
N LEU A 51 11.64 84.25 19.27
CA LEU A 51 11.90 83.21 18.20
C LEU A 51 11.84 83.80 16.80
N SER A 52 12.36 85.01 16.56
CA SER A 52 12.66 85.50 15.21
C SER A 52 14.17 85.51 14.96
N GLY A 53 14.82 84.39 15.11
CA GLY A 53 16.20 84.17 14.66
C GLY A 53 16.17 83.38 13.36
N CYS A 54 16.54 84.06 12.24
CA CYS A 54 16.79 83.41 10.94
C CYS A 54 17.83 82.30 11.07
N GLY A 55 17.38 81.08 10.92
CA GLY A 55 18.24 79.94 10.61
C GLY A 55 17.97 79.51 9.20
N GLU A 56 18.92 79.75 8.29
CA GLU A 56 18.95 79.16 6.92
C GLU A 56 18.71 77.66 7.06
N ARG A 57 17.61 77.22 6.48
CA ARG A 57 17.38 75.79 6.25
C ARG A 57 18.38 75.31 5.20
N ASN A 58 19.59 74.94 5.67
CA ASN A 58 20.40 74.01 4.94
C ASN A 58 19.58 72.75 4.71
N SER A 59 19.07 72.58 3.51
CA SER A 59 18.54 71.29 3.05
C SER A 59 19.71 70.29 3.09
N ALA A 60 19.94 69.71 4.29
CA ALA A 60 20.74 68.52 4.36
C ALA A 60 20.07 67.51 3.42
N LYS A 61 20.73 67.23 2.30
CA LYS A 61 20.46 66.05 1.52
C LYS A 61 20.39 64.91 2.51
N GLN A 62 19.18 64.39 2.76
CA GLN A 62 19.01 63.14 3.47
C GLN A 62 19.93 62.15 2.76
N ASN A 63 21.04 61.83 3.39
CA ASN A 63 21.85 60.68 2.96
C ASN A 63 20.91 59.48 3.10
N GLU A 64 20.30 59.06 1.99
CA GLU A 64 19.63 57.79 1.94
C GLU A 64 20.65 56.73 2.42
N PRO A 65 20.28 55.91 3.40
CA PRO A 65 21.20 54.87 3.84
C PRO A 65 21.66 54.07 2.67
N PRO A 66 22.96 53.70 2.63
CA PRO A 66 23.49 52.97 1.50
C PRO A 66 22.65 51.73 1.20
N PRO A 67 22.39 51.40 -0.07
CA PRO A 67 21.58 50.27 -0.46
C PRO A 67 22.05 48.99 0.25
N PRO A 68 21.16 48.19 0.86
CA PRO A 68 21.55 47.00 1.58
C PRO A 68 22.23 46.00 0.65
N SER A 69 23.33 45.40 1.13
CA SER A 69 24.03 44.33 0.40
C SER A 69 23.24 43.05 0.51
N VAL A 70 23.01 42.38 -0.63
CA VAL A 70 22.27 41.11 -0.73
C VAL A 70 23.06 40.13 -1.60
N SER A 71 22.97 38.83 -1.28
CA SER A 71 23.49 37.78 -2.15
C SER A 71 22.46 37.43 -3.20
N VAL A 72 22.87 37.39 -4.45
CA VAL A 72 22.04 37.11 -5.60
C VAL A 72 22.61 35.97 -6.45
N SER A 73 21.73 35.21 -7.09
CA SER A 73 22.11 34.17 -8.05
C SER A 73 21.06 34.03 -9.14
N GLU A 74 21.47 33.47 -10.25
CA GLU A 74 20.55 32.92 -11.24
C GLU A 74 19.98 31.56 -10.73
N PRO A 75 18.73 31.19 -11.07
CA PRO A 75 18.18 29.89 -10.71
C PRO A 75 18.97 28.76 -11.40
N VAL A 76 19.11 27.64 -10.70
CA VAL A 76 19.75 26.45 -11.26
C VAL A 76 18.77 25.78 -12.22
N ARG A 77 19.19 25.55 -13.47
CA ARG A 77 18.41 24.78 -14.45
C ARG A 77 18.81 23.30 -14.34
N ARG A 78 17.86 22.43 -14.10
CA ARG A 78 18.11 21.00 -14.04
C ARG A 78 16.89 20.21 -14.50
N THR A 79 17.15 19.12 -15.23
CA THR A 79 16.10 18.13 -15.52
C THR A 79 15.77 17.39 -14.25
N VAL A 80 14.52 17.44 -13.83
CA VAL A 80 14.02 16.82 -12.62
C VAL A 80 12.86 15.87 -12.92
N THR A 81 12.73 14.83 -12.10
CA THR A 81 11.56 13.94 -12.08
C THR A 81 10.97 14.01 -10.68
N GLU A 82 9.70 14.30 -10.60
CA GLU A 82 8.99 14.25 -9.31
C GLU A 82 8.58 12.82 -8.97
N TRP A 83 8.65 12.49 -7.70
CA TRP A 83 8.28 11.19 -7.18
C TRP A 83 7.16 11.34 -6.16
N ASP A 84 6.11 10.54 -6.29
CA ASP A 84 5.04 10.46 -5.30
C ASP A 84 5.31 9.28 -4.37
N GLU A 85 5.40 9.53 -3.06
CA GLU A 85 5.76 8.55 -2.05
C GLU A 85 4.54 8.08 -1.27
N PHE A 86 4.48 6.77 -1.05
CA PHE A 86 3.42 6.10 -0.30
C PHE A 86 4.02 5.11 0.68
N THR A 87 3.26 4.79 1.71
CA THR A 87 3.58 3.69 2.62
C THR A 87 2.72 2.49 2.27
N GLY A 88 3.35 1.33 2.20
CA GLY A 88 2.70 0.07 1.89
C GLY A 88 3.05 -1.03 2.88
N ARG A 89 2.44 -2.19 2.68
CA ARG A 89 2.72 -3.40 3.45
C ARG A 89 3.02 -4.56 2.52
N PHE A 90 4.11 -5.26 2.81
CA PHE A 90 4.48 -6.47 2.08
C PHE A 90 3.50 -7.60 2.37
N GLN A 91 3.15 -8.36 1.34
CA GLN A 91 2.30 -9.55 1.43
C GLN A 91 2.90 -10.65 0.56
N ALA A 92 2.74 -11.89 1.00
CA ALA A 92 3.09 -13.03 0.17
C ALA A 92 2.18 -13.08 -1.07
N VAL A 93 2.72 -13.54 -2.19
CA VAL A 93 1.92 -13.82 -3.40
C VAL A 93 0.89 -14.90 -3.09
N ASP A 94 1.36 -16.00 -2.48
CA ASP A 94 0.53 -17.11 -2.08
C ASP A 94 0.64 -17.32 -0.56
N HIS A 95 -0.50 -17.54 0.07
CA HIS A 95 -0.63 -17.88 1.48
C HIS A 95 -1.57 -19.07 1.61
N VAL A 96 -1.05 -20.21 2.01
CA VAL A 96 -1.82 -21.44 2.13
C VAL A 96 -1.86 -21.92 3.58
N SER A 97 -3.07 -22.09 4.10
CA SER A 97 -3.30 -22.76 5.39
C SER A 97 -3.32 -24.26 5.17
N ILE A 98 -2.38 -24.98 5.74
CA ILE A 98 -2.27 -26.43 5.65
C ILE A 98 -3.29 -27.06 6.59
N ARG A 99 -4.24 -27.79 6.00
CA ARG A 99 -5.29 -28.52 6.70
C ARG A 99 -5.34 -29.96 6.20
N PRO A 100 -5.60 -30.95 7.08
CA PRO A 100 -5.73 -32.34 6.66
C PRO A 100 -7.01 -32.55 5.85
N ARG A 101 -6.99 -33.54 4.96
CA ARG A 101 -8.17 -33.99 4.22
C ARG A 101 -8.88 -35.13 4.90
N VAL A 102 -8.20 -35.84 5.81
CA VAL A 102 -8.70 -36.97 6.58
C VAL A 102 -8.51 -36.69 8.08
N SER A 103 -9.36 -37.28 8.93
CA SER A 103 -9.29 -37.13 10.37
C SER A 103 -8.43 -38.24 10.99
N GLY A 104 -7.76 -38.00 12.09
CA GLY A 104 -6.97 -39.01 12.77
C GLY A 104 -5.98 -38.43 13.76
N TYR A 105 -5.22 -39.29 14.43
CA TYR A 105 -4.16 -38.83 15.32
C TYR A 105 -2.93 -38.40 14.53
N LEU A 106 -2.39 -37.22 14.87
CA LEU A 106 -1.16 -36.72 14.28
C LEU A 106 0.02 -37.56 14.78
N GLN A 107 0.64 -38.33 13.90
CA GLN A 107 1.71 -39.26 14.25
C GLN A 107 3.06 -38.57 14.34
N SER A 108 3.40 -37.73 13.34
CA SER A 108 4.70 -37.06 13.27
C SER A 108 4.66 -35.80 12.40
N ALA A 109 5.61 -34.88 12.65
CA ALA A 109 5.89 -33.72 11.83
C ALA A 109 7.33 -33.80 11.29
N HIS A 110 7.54 -33.50 10.01
CA HIS A 110 8.79 -33.74 9.28
C HIS A 110 9.45 -32.46 8.76
N PHE A 111 9.23 -31.33 9.39
CA PHE A 111 9.85 -30.06 9.02
C PHE A 111 10.35 -29.30 10.24
N GLN A 112 11.24 -28.36 10.02
CA GLN A 112 11.67 -27.39 11.02
C GLN A 112 10.82 -26.12 10.86
N GLU A 113 10.31 -25.59 11.97
CA GLU A 113 9.52 -24.36 11.98
C GLU A 113 10.31 -23.18 11.40
N GLY A 114 9.70 -22.40 10.52
CA GLY A 114 10.35 -21.27 9.85
C GLY A 114 11.29 -21.63 8.71
N SER A 115 11.51 -22.92 8.41
CA SER A 115 12.34 -23.35 7.27
C SER A 115 11.67 -23.15 5.93
N MET A 116 12.45 -23.21 4.85
CA MET A 116 11.95 -23.28 3.48
C MET A 116 11.54 -24.72 3.17
N VAL A 117 10.39 -24.87 2.55
CA VAL A 117 9.85 -26.15 2.05
C VAL A 117 9.56 -26.04 0.56
N LYS A 118 9.64 -27.17 -0.13
CA LYS A 118 9.30 -27.29 -1.55
C LYS A 118 7.94 -27.96 -1.72
N LYS A 119 7.31 -27.71 -2.84
CA LYS A 119 6.11 -28.42 -3.26
C LYS A 119 6.35 -29.93 -3.25
N GLY A 120 5.50 -30.66 -2.53
CA GLY A 120 5.60 -32.12 -2.38
C GLY A 120 6.41 -32.59 -1.16
N ASP A 121 7.04 -31.68 -0.41
CA ASP A 121 7.72 -32.04 0.83
C ASP A 121 6.72 -32.57 1.87
N LEU A 122 7.08 -33.64 2.57
CA LEU A 122 6.26 -34.22 3.61
C LEU A 122 6.29 -33.32 4.85
N LEU A 123 5.12 -32.84 5.26
CA LEU A 123 4.99 -31.95 6.42
C LEU A 123 4.50 -32.71 7.65
N PHE A 124 3.42 -33.49 7.51
CA PHE A 124 2.84 -34.23 8.62
C PHE A 124 2.41 -35.62 8.18
N VAL A 125 2.37 -36.53 9.12
CA VAL A 125 1.79 -37.87 8.96
C VAL A 125 0.67 -38.04 9.99
N ILE A 126 -0.51 -38.38 9.51
CA ILE A 126 -1.67 -38.81 10.30
C ILE A 126 -1.62 -40.33 10.35
N ASP A 127 -2.03 -40.95 11.45
CA ASP A 127 -2.00 -42.41 11.59
C ASP A 127 -2.68 -43.11 10.40
N PRO A 128 -1.92 -43.80 9.51
CA PRO A 128 -2.46 -44.37 8.29
C PRO A 128 -3.17 -45.70 8.52
N ARG A 129 -2.90 -46.40 9.63
CA ARG A 129 -3.32 -47.78 9.88
C ARG A 129 -4.84 -48.00 9.69
N PRO A 130 -5.73 -47.14 10.18
CA PRO A 130 -7.18 -47.32 9.95
C PRO A 130 -7.56 -47.26 8.46
N TYR A 131 -6.91 -46.36 7.72
CA TYR A 131 -7.12 -46.16 6.28
C TYR A 131 -6.53 -47.27 5.44
N GLU A 132 -5.34 -47.78 5.80
CA GLU A 132 -4.71 -48.94 5.20
C GLU A 132 -5.60 -50.20 5.35
N ALA A 133 -6.16 -50.44 6.54
CA ALA A 133 -7.08 -51.56 6.77
C ALA A 133 -8.34 -51.47 5.87
N VAL A 134 -8.91 -50.27 5.68
CA VAL A 134 -10.05 -50.08 4.79
C VAL A 134 -9.63 -50.30 3.31
N ALA A 135 -8.47 -49.84 2.90
CA ALA A 135 -7.97 -50.05 1.53
C ALA A 135 -7.74 -51.56 1.27
N GLU A 136 -7.26 -52.32 2.24
CA GLU A 136 -7.08 -53.77 2.16
C GLU A 136 -8.41 -54.51 2.07
N GLU A 137 -9.44 -54.09 2.82
CA GLU A 137 -10.81 -54.62 2.74
C GLU A 137 -11.40 -54.39 1.32
N GLU A 138 -11.31 -53.17 0.80
CA GLU A 138 -11.80 -52.86 -0.56
C GLU A 138 -11.01 -53.58 -1.67
N GLN A 139 -9.74 -53.84 -1.47
CA GLN A 139 -8.95 -54.70 -2.38
C GLN A 139 -9.51 -56.13 -2.41
N GLY A 140 -9.91 -56.69 -1.23
CA GLY A 140 -10.53 -57.99 -1.16
C GLY A 140 -11.92 -58.04 -1.86
N ARG A 141 -12.71 -56.97 -1.72
CA ARG A 141 -14.00 -56.81 -2.40
C ARG A 141 -13.81 -56.77 -3.96
N LEU A 142 -12.82 -56.03 -4.41
CA LEU A 142 -12.49 -55.99 -5.87
C LEU A 142 -12.10 -57.40 -6.39
N GLN A 143 -11.28 -58.12 -5.65
CA GLN A 143 -10.89 -59.49 -6.05
C GLN A 143 -12.07 -60.45 -6.13
N THR A 144 -13.03 -60.29 -5.18
CA THR A 144 -14.27 -61.04 -5.19
C THR A 144 -15.12 -60.70 -6.43
N ALA A 145 -15.32 -59.43 -6.73
CA ALA A 145 -16.04 -59.00 -7.94
C ALA A 145 -15.40 -59.48 -9.25
N GLN A 146 -14.07 -59.43 -9.35
CA GLN A 146 -13.31 -59.95 -10.49
C GLN A 146 -13.48 -61.45 -10.66
N SER A 147 -13.47 -62.20 -9.55
CA SER A 147 -13.72 -63.64 -9.59
C SER A 147 -15.15 -63.95 -10.07
N GLN A 148 -16.13 -63.16 -9.62
CA GLN A 148 -17.53 -63.32 -10.07
C GLN A 148 -17.71 -62.98 -11.54
N LEU A 149 -17.03 -61.92 -12.05
CA LEU A 149 -17.02 -61.60 -13.49
C LEU A 149 -16.40 -62.73 -14.32
N THR A 150 -15.27 -63.27 -13.84
CA THR A 150 -14.62 -64.44 -14.52
C THR A 150 -15.53 -65.64 -14.57
N PHE A 151 -16.27 -65.92 -13.49
CA PHE A 151 -17.26 -66.98 -13.47
C PHE A 151 -18.40 -66.70 -14.46
N ALA A 152 -19.03 -65.54 -14.41
CA ALA A 152 -20.15 -65.15 -15.25
C ALA A 152 -19.79 -65.12 -16.74
N SER A 153 -18.57 -64.68 -17.09
CA SER A 153 -18.09 -64.66 -18.47
C SER A 153 -17.90 -66.08 -19.06
N ARG A 154 -17.30 -66.98 -18.25
CA ARG A 154 -17.17 -68.41 -18.63
C ARG A 154 -18.51 -69.12 -18.77
N ASP A 155 -19.49 -68.77 -17.89
CA ASP A 155 -20.84 -69.33 -17.90
C ASP A 155 -21.60 -68.85 -19.15
N LEU A 156 -21.47 -67.60 -19.56
CA LEU A 156 -22.01 -67.05 -20.81
C LEU A 156 -21.36 -67.74 -22.02
N GLU A 157 -20.06 -67.89 -22.01
CA GLU A 157 -19.32 -68.55 -23.09
C GLU A 157 -19.84 -69.97 -23.32
N ARG A 158 -20.00 -70.78 -22.23
CA ARG A 158 -20.57 -72.12 -22.30
C ARG A 158 -22.01 -72.09 -22.81
N ALA A 159 -22.84 -71.14 -22.34
CA ALA A 159 -24.24 -71.05 -22.79
C ALA A 159 -24.34 -70.70 -24.27
N VAL A 160 -23.47 -69.80 -24.77
CA VAL A 160 -23.42 -69.48 -26.21
C VAL A 160 -23.00 -70.70 -27.04
N GLU A 161 -22.02 -71.48 -26.59
CA GLU A 161 -21.58 -72.70 -27.30
C GLU A 161 -22.67 -73.80 -27.38
N LEU A 162 -23.36 -73.98 -26.20
CA LEU A 162 -24.50 -74.90 -26.16
C LEU A 162 -25.69 -74.43 -26.99
N GLY A 163 -25.89 -73.10 -27.13
CA GLY A 163 -26.89 -72.50 -28.00
C GLY A 163 -26.68 -72.83 -29.51
N ARG A 164 -25.42 -72.93 -29.91
CA ARG A 164 -25.11 -73.34 -31.29
C ARG A 164 -25.61 -74.72 -31.63
N THR A 165 -25.65 -75.60 -30.64
CA THR A 165 -26.17 -76.96 -30.77
C THR A 165 -27.66 -77.06 -30.39
N GLN A 166 -28.37 -75.97 -30.22
CA GLN A 166 -29.77 -75.91 -29.80
C GLN A 166 -30.03 -76.59 -28.43
N ALA A 167 -29.01 -76.81 -27.57
CA ALA A 167 -29.13 -77.46 -26.29
C ALA A 167 -29.69 -76.54 -25.21
N VAL A 168 -29.67 -75.19 -25.41
CA VAL A 168 -30.24 -74.19 -24.52
C VAL A 168 -31.04 -73.14 -25.31
N SER A 169 -32.03 -72.52 -24.64
CA SER A 169 -32.87 -71.48 -25.27
C SER A 169 -32.15 -70.13 -25.33
N GLN A 170 -32.56 -69.25 -26.22
CA GLN A 170 -32.06 -67.89 -26.33
C GLN A 170 -32.27 -67.12 -25.01
N GLN A 171 -33.38 -67.36 -24.33
CA GLN A 171 -33.66 -66.76 -23.05
C GLN A 171 -32.56 -67.05 -22.01
N VAL A 172 -32.01 -68.27 -21.99
CA VAL A 172 -30.93 -68.63 -21.05
C VAL A 172 -29.65 -67.85 -21.42
N ILE A 173 -29.31 -67.71 -22.72
CA ILE A 173 -28.16 -66.95 -23.16
C ILE A 173 -28.27 -65.49 -22.76
N ASP A 174 -29.47 -64.88 -22.90
CA ASP A 174 -29.72 -63.48 -22.56
C ASP A 174 -29.65 -63.27 -21.03
N GLN A 175 -30.12 -64.23 -20.23
CA GLN A 175 -29.94 -64.19 -18.76
C GLN A 175 -28.46 -64.23 -18.36
N ARG A 176 -27.63 -65.11 -18.99
CA ARG A 176 -26.20 -65.20 -18.71
C ARG A 176 -25.44 -63.93 -19.17
N ARG A 177 -25.88 -63.31 -20.27
CA ARG A 177 -25.34 -62.04 -20.70
C ARG A 177 -25.63 -60.91 -19.71
N GLN A 178 -26.87 -60.85 -19.19
CA GLN A 178 -27.23 -59.89 -18.15
C GLN A 178 -26.44 -60.14 -16.87
N ALA A 179 -26.24 -61.40 -16.46
CA ALA A 179 -25.44 -61.72 -15.27
C ALA A 179 -23.97 -61.31 -15.45
N MET A 180 -23.39 -61.49 -16.64
CA MET A 180 -22.03 -61.02 -16.94
C MET A 180 -21.94 -59.50 -16.88
N GLN A 181 -22.90 -58.77 -17.49
CA GLN A 181 -22.94 -57.30 -17.44
C GLN A 181 -23.11 -56.77 -16.01
N ALA A 182 -23.92 -57.44 -15.19
CA ALA A 182 -24.07 -57.11 -13.80
C ALA A 182 -22.77 -57.32 -12.99
N ALA A 183 -22.05 -58.40 -13.25
CA ALA A 183 -20.75 -58.68 -12.64
C ALA A 183 -19.65 -57.66 -13.10
N GLU A 184 -19.68 -57.25 -14.38
CA GLU A 184 -18.80 -56.20 -14.88
C GLU A 184 -19.05 -54.85 -14.16
N ALA A 185 -20.31 -54.46 -14.03
CA ALA A 185 -20.68 -53.24 -13.28
C ALA A 185 -20.25 -53.32 -11.81
N ALA A 186 -20.28 -54.51 -11.21
CA ALA A 186 -19.83 -54.72 -9.84
C ALA A 186 -18.30 -54.52 -9.68
N VAL A 187 -17.50 -54.94 -10.69
CA VAL A 187 -16.05 -54.68 -10.74
C VAL A 187 -15.78 -53.21 -10.78
N ILE A 188 -16.45 -52.45 -11.66
CA ILE A 188 -16.26 -50.99 -11.81
C ILE A 188 -16.58 -50.30 -10.49
N THR A 189 -17.66 -50.75 -9.79
CA THR A 189 -18.04 -50.19 -8.48
C THR A 189 -16.98 -50.48 -7.41
N ALA A 190 -16.45 -51.70 -7.34
CA ALA A 190 -15.41 -52.10 -6.40
C ALA A 190 -14.08 -51.38 -6.67
N GLU A 191 -13.70 -51.16 -7.94
CA GLU A 191 -12.54 -50.35 -8.35
C GLU A 191 -12.66 -48.90 -7.85
N GLY A 192 -13.85 -48.32 -8.02
CA GLY A 192 -14.15 -46.96 -7.48
C GLY A 192 -14.00 -46.85 -5.98
N ALA A 193 -14.50 -47.87 -5.23
CA ALA A 193 -14.37 -47.93 -3.78
C ALA A 193 -12.89 -48.05 -3.34
N LEU A 194 -12.16 -48.96 -3.95
CA LEU A 194 -10.74 -49.14 -3.66
C LEU A 194 -9.93 -47.88 -3.98
N LYS A 195 -10.21 -47.21 -5.11
CA LYS A 195 -9.54 -45.96 -5.46
C LYS A 195 -9.76 -44.87 -4.40
N ARG A 196 -10.96 -44.76 -3.88
CA ARG A 196 -11.30 -43.82 -2.78
C ARG A 196 -10.50 -44.18 -1.53
N ALA A 197 -10.49 -45.42 -1.11
CA ALA A 197 -9.76 -45.86 0.09
C ALA A 197 -8.25 -45.60 -0.07
N LYS A 198 -7.68 -45.83 -1.23
CA LYS A 198 -6.25 -45.53 -1.53
C LYS A 198 -5.96 -44.03 -1.46
N LEU A 199 -6.88 -43.16 -1.93
CA LEU A 199 -6.73 -41.71 -1.80
C LEU A 199 -6.77 -41.27 -0.32
N ASP A 200 -7.61 -41.91 0.51
CA ASP A 200 -7.68 -41.60 1.92
C ASP A 200 -6.36 -41.97 2.63
N VAL A 201 -5.72 -43.10 2.26
CA VAL A 201 -4.36 -43.43 2.70
C VAL A 201 -3.34 -42.39 2.24
N GLU A 202 -3.39 -41.94 0.99
CA GLU A 202 -2.51 -40.88 0.48
C GLU A 202 -2.68 -39.58 1.28
N PHE A 203 -3.90 -39.21 1.62
CA PHE A 203 -4.23 -38.00 2.35
C PHE A 203 -3.78 -38.03 3.83
N THR A 204 -3.42 -39.19 4.38
CA THR A 204 -2.76 -39.26 5.69
C THR A 204 -1.38 -38.63 5.67
N ARG A 205 -0.75 -38.54 4.48
CA ARG A 205 0.55 -37.87 4.26
C ARG A 205 0.28 -36.44 3.80
N VAL A 206 0.39 -35.48 4.70
CA VAL A 206 0.13 -34.07 4.38
C VAL A 206 1.40 -33.48 3.76
N LEU A 207 1.33 -33.13 2.49
CA LEU A 207 2.43 -32.58 1.71
C LEU A 207 2.28 -31.07 1.52
N SER A 208 3.40 -30.38 1.29
CA SER A 208 3.36 -28.94 0.91
C SER A 208 2.77 -28.79 -0.51
N PRO A 209 1.76 -27.92 -0.69
CA PRO A 209 1.16 -27.66 -2.01
C PRO A 209 2.03 -26.73 -2.88
N MET A 210 2.99 -26.01 -2.29
CA MET A 210 3.78 -24.95 -2.92
C MET A 210 5.14 -24.81 -2.27
N ASP A 211 6.03 -24.11 -2.97
CA ASP A 211 7.33 -23.67 -2.43
C ASP A 211 7.10 -22.46 -1.50
N GLY A 212 7.81 -22.40 -0.38
CA GLY A 212 7.69 -21.26 0.51
C GLY A 212 8.26 -21.49 1.90
N ARG A 213 8.08 -20.52 2.79
CA ARG A 213 8.45 -20.63 4.19
C ARG A 213 7.28 -21.18 4.98
N ILE A 214 7.55 -22.26 5.73
CA ILE A 214 6.57 -22.87 6.62
C ILE A 214 6.52 -22.13 7.96
N GLY A 215 5.31 -21.99 8.51
CA GLY A 215 5.07 -21.41 9.83
C GLY A 215 5.40 -22.39 10.97
N ARG A 216 4.94 -22.04 12.17
CA ARG A 216 5.04 -22.91 13.34
C ARG A 216 4.02 -24.06 13.27
N LYS A 217 4.25 -25.14 13.99
CA LYS A 217 3.26 -26.17 14.25
C LYS A 217 2.18 -25.61 15.16
N LEU A 218 0.93 -25.73 14.74
CA LEU A 218 -0.24 -25.30 15.53
C LEU A 218 -0.83 -26.47 16.34
N VAL A 219 -0.49 -27.70 15.96
CA VAL A 219 -0.93 -28.93 16.61
C VAL A 219 0.29 -29.80 16.89
N THR A 220 0.34 -30.35 18.09
CA THR A 220 1.41 -31.25 18.54
C THR A 220 1.05 -32.70 18.18
N GLU A 221 2.07 -33.51 17.96
CA GLU A 221 1.97 -34.97 17.77
C GLU A 221 1.20 -35.62 18.90
N GLY A 222 0.41 -36.65 18.58
CA GLY A 222 -0.48 -37.33 19.51
C GLY A 222 -1.88 -36.70 19.64
N ASN A 223 -2.11 -35.51 19.09
CA ASN A 223 -3.46 -34.90 19.10
C ASN A 223 -4.31 -35.41 17.94
N LEU A 224 -5.61 -35.48 18.20
CA LEU A 224 -6.62 -35.76 17.18
C LEU A 224 -6.82 -34.52 16.31
N VAL A 225 -6.75 -34.69 15.00
CA VAL A 225 -7.05 -33.65 14.00
C VAL A 225 -8.27 -34.01 13.18
N SER A 226 -9.10 -33.02 12.88
CA SER A 226 -10.26 -33.17 12.00
C SER A 226 -9.91 -32.75 10.59
N GLY A 227 -10.35 -33.51 9.61
CA GLY A 227 -10.13 -33.25 8.18
C GLY A 227 -11.41 -33.36 7.36
N GLY A 228 -11.33 -32.91 6.10
CA GLY A 228 -12.37 -33.14 5.10
C GLY A 228 -13.50 -32.11 5.03
N ASP A 229 -13.56 -31.12 5.93
CA ASP A 229 -14.60 -30.10 5.94
C ASP A 229 -14.06 -28.67 6.18
N THR A 230 -14.96 -27.68 6.22
CA THR A 230 -14.63 -26.28 6.47
C THR A 230 -14.09 -26.02 7.89
N SER A 231 -14.40 -26.92 8.84
CA SER A 231 -13.94 -26.89 10.22
C SER A 231 -12.62 -27.64 10.44
N ALA A 232 -12.00 -28.13 9.36
CA ALA A 232 -10.74 -28.89 9.42
C ALA A 232 -9.67 -28.16 10.21
N THR A 233 -8.96 -28.89 11.08
CA THR A 233 -7.92 -28.37 11.96
C THR A 233 -6.78 -27.74 11.15
N MET A 234 -6.41 -26.49 11.43
CA MET A 234 -5.25 -25.86 10.83
C MET A 234 -3.96 -26.39 11.47
N LEU A 235 -3.11 -27.03 10.69
CA LEU A 235 -1.86 -27.62 11.16
C LEU A 235 -0.70 -26.61 11.15
N THR A 236 -0.56 -25.85 10.08
CA THR A 236 0.44 -24.81 9.87
C THR A 236 0.04 -23.92 8.68
N THR A 237 0.90 -22.96 8.34
CA THR A 237 0.76 -22.11 7.14
C THR A 237 2.03 -22.19 6.31
N VAL A 238 1.91 -22.07 4.99
CA VAL A 238 3.04 -21.90 4.07
C VAL A 238 2.82 -20.61 3.30
N VAL A 239 3.85 -19.77 3.21
CA VAL A 239 3.81 -18.48 2.50
C VAL A 239 4.93 -18.42 1.46
N SER A 240 4.61 -17.95 0.26
CA SER A 240 5.61 -17.65 -0.75
C SER A 240 6.40 -16.41 -0.34
N LEU A 241 7.70 -16.36 -0.66
CA LEU A 241 8.55 -15.23 -0.33
C LEU A 241 9.16 -14.55 -1.55
N ASP A 242 9.31 -15.24 -2.65
CA ASP A 242 9.85 -14.71 -3.91
C ASP A 242 9.00 -15.18 -5.09
N PRO A 243 8.42 -14.26 -5.88
CA PRO A 243 8.37 -12.82 -5.64
C PRO A 243 7.50 -12.45 -4.45
N ILE A 244 7.53 -11.15 -4.04
CA ILE A 244 6.69 -10.62 -2.97
C ILE A 244 5.88 -9.41 -3.48
N TYR A 245 4.69 -9.22 -2.94
CA TYR A 245 3.83 -8.07 -3.23
C TYR A 245 4.01 -6.96 -2.19
N LEU A 246 3.93 -5.72 -2.65
CA LEU A 246 3.78 -4.54 -1.80
C LEU A 246 2.45 -3.87 -2.14
N TYR A 247 1.52 -3.88 -1.20
CA TYR A 247 0.25 -3.17 -1.33
C TYR A 247 0.35 -1.79 -0.69
N PHE A 248 -0.14 -0.78 -1.38
CA PHE A 248 -0.16 0.60 -0.92
C PHE A 248 -1.42 1.30 -1.42
N ASN A 249 -1.78 2.42 -0.79
CA ASN A 249 -2.96 3.18 -1.16
C ASN A 249 -2.54 4.46 -1.88
N LEU A 250 -3.16 4.71 -3.04
CA LEU A 250 -3.00 5.93 -3.84
C LEU A 250 -4.21 6.82 -3.61
N ASP A 251 -3.99 8.10 -3.38
CA ASP A 251 -5.08 9.07 -3.39
C ASP A 251 -5.61 9.32 -4.81
N GLU A 252 -6.85 9.81 -4.91
CA GLU A 252 -7.52 10.06 -6.19
C GLU A 252 -6.73 11.04 -7.08
N GLN A 253 -6.11 12.08 -6.50
CA GLN A 253 -5.38 13.09 -7.26
C GLN A 253 -4.15 12.47 -7.92
N THR A 254 -3.39 11.65 -7.19
CA THR A 254 -2.23 10.93 -7.71
C THR A 254 -2.65 9.92 -8.78
N TYR A 255 -3.76 9.21 -8.58
CA TYR A 255 -4.30 8.30 -9.59
C TYR A 255 -4.65 9.02 -10.89
N LEU A 256 -5.37 10.15 -10.82
CA LEU A 256 -5.72 10.96 -12.00
C LEU A 256 -4.48 11.53 -12.69
N LYS A 257 -3.50 11.99 -11.92
CA LYS A 257 -2.20 12.47 -12.43
C LYS A 257 -1.47 11.36 -13.20
N ASN A 258 -1.32 10.18 -12.59
CA ASN A 258 -0.66 9.03 -13.23
C ASN A 258 -1.43 8.54 -14.47
N THR A 259 -2.76 8.57 -14.44
CA THR A 259 -3.58 8.20 -15.60
C THR A 259 -3.36 9.17 -16.77
N ARG A 260 -3.28 10.48 -16.49
CA ARG A 260 -2.97 11.49 -17.52
C ARG A 260 -1.56 11.33 -18.08
N LEU A 261 -0.56 11.04 -17.23
CA LEU A 261 0.80 10.77 -17.68
C LEU A 261 0.87 9.55 -18.60
N ARG A 262 0.14 8.50 -18.28
CA ARG A 262 0.04 7.28 -19.11
C ARG A 262 -0.67 7.52 -20.45
N LEU A 263 -1.69 8.35 -20.47
CA LEU A 263 -2.39 8.72 -21.72
C LEU A 263 -1.54 9.63 -22.61
N ALA A 264 -0.68 10.46 -22.03
CA ALA A 264 0.25 11.32 -22.75
C ALA A 264 1.49 10.58 -23.28
N ALA A 265 1.97 9.57 -22.56
CA ALA A 265 2.93 8.62 -23.07
C ALA A 265 2.18 7.70 -24.05
N GLN A 266 2.58 7.68 -25.33
CA GLN A 266 1.93 6.90 -26.41
C GLN A 266 1.48 5.51 -25.92
N PRO A 267 0.33 4.98 -26.43
CA PRO A 267 -0.18 3.70 -25.96
C PRO A 267 0.90 2.61 -26.10
N PRO A 268 1.17 1.85 -25.03
CA PRO A 268 2.19 0.82 -25.08
C PRO A 268 1.86 -0.18 -26.18
N THR A 269 2.81 -0.42 -27.05
CA THR A 269 2.75 -1.58 -27.95
C THR A 269 2.60 -2.84 -27.10
N SER A 270 2.03 -3.91 -27.68
CA SER A 270 1.76 -5.16 -26.95
C SER A 270 2.98 -5.78 -26.25
N GLN A 271 4.20 -5.32 -26.56
CA GLN A 271 5.46 -5.70 -25.92
C GLN A 271 5.82 -4.88 -24.69
N ASP A 272 5.24 -3.69 -24.49
CA ASP A 272 5.53 -2.80 -23.36
C ASP A 272 4.65 -3.04 -22.12
N LYS A 273 3.80 -4.07 -22.13
CA LYS A 273 2.96 -4.43 -20.97
C LYS A 273 3.76 -4.74 -19.71
N ASP A 274 5.02 -5.15 -19.87
CA ASP A 274 5.91 -5.49 -18.75
C ASP A 274 6.65 -4.29 -18.17
N ASN A 275 6.64 -3.13 -18.83
CA ASN A 275 7.34 -1.91 -18.42
C ASN A 275 6.43 -0.83 -17.80
N LEU A 276 5.19 -1.16 -17.50
CA LEU A 276 4.21 -0.23 -16.94
C LEU A 276 4.54 0.09 -15.47
N ASN A 277 5.05 1.30 -15.25
CA ASN A 277 5.27 1.94 -13.96
C ASN A 277 6.33 1.25 -13.08
N PRO A 278 7.63 1.52 -13.32
CA PRO A 278 8.67 1.15 -12.39
C PRO A 278 8.39 1.82 -11.03
N VAL A 279 8.55 1.05 -9.97
CA VAL A 279 8.45 1.56 -8.61
C VAL A 279 9.78 1.35 -7.91
N HIS A 280 10.15 2.28 -7.06
CA HIS A 280 11.30 2.14 -6.20
C HIS A 280 10.81 1.99 -4.77
N VAL A 281 11.38 1.03 -4.06
CA VAL A 281 10.94 0.67 -2.71
C VAL A 281 12.11 0.82 -1.73
N ALA A 282 11.78 1.26 -0.53
CA ALA A 282 12.71 1.38 0.59
C ALA A 282 12.10 0.71 1.82
N LEU A 283 12.93 0.01 2.58
CA LEU A 283 12.62 -0.43 3.94
C LEU A 283 12.70 0.76 4.91
N PRO A 284 12.16 0.65 6.12
CA PRO A 284 12.20 1.74 7.12
C PRO A 284 13.61 2.18 7.51
N ASP A 285 14.61 1.32 7.37
CA ASP A 285 16.03 1.53 7.66
C ASP A 285 16.83 2.04 6.46
N ASP A 286 16.27 2.00 5.25
CA ASP A 286 16.91 2.53 4.05
C ASP A 286 16.78 4.06 4.01
N THR A 287 17.88 4.75 3.73
CA THR A 287 17.90 6.21 3.50
C THR A 287 17.42 6.59 2.10
N GLU A 288 17.65 5.73 1.12
CA GLU A 288 17.25 5.87 -0.27
C GLU A 288 16.23 4.78 -0.66
N PHE A 289 15.94 4.66 -1.94
CA PHE A 289 15.03 3.66 -2.50
C PHE A 289 15.79 2.67 -3.39
N PRO A 290 16.59 1.75 -2.79
CA PRO A 290 17.50 0.90 -3.55
C PRO A 290 16.82 -0.29 -4.23
N HIS A 291 15.58 -0.59 -3.90
CA HIS A 291 14.90 -1.77 -4.41
C HIS A 291 13.95 -1.40 -5.55
N GLU A 292 14.13 -2.07 -6.66
CA GLU A 292 13.29 -1.87 -7.84
C GLU A 292 12.20 -2.93 -7.90
N GLY A 293 11.02 -2.50 -8.29
CA GLY A 293 9.87 -3.33 -8.54
C GLY A 293 9.03 -2.76 -9.67
N ARG A 294 7.91 -3.39 -9.94
CA ARG A 294 6.95 -2.88 -10.92
C ARG A 294 5.54 -2.93 -10.36
N MET A 295 4.76 -1.91 -10.65
CA MET A 295 3.33 -1.91 -10.34
C MET A 295 2.62 -2.79 -11.37
N ASP A 296 1.95 -3.85 -10.93
CA ASP A 296 1.28 -4.82 -11.78
C ASP A 296 -0.25 -4.74 -11.68
N TRP A 297 -0.77 -4.09 -10.65
CA TRP A 297 -2.21 -4.01 -10.44
C TRP A 297 -2.61 -2.73 -9.68
N ILE A 298 -3.76 -2.19 -10.04
CA ILE A 298 -4.48 -1.13 -9.33
C ILE A 298 -5.94 -1.59 -9.22
N ASP A 299 -6.57 -1.32 -8.10
CA ASP A 299 -7.99 -1.63 -7.90
C ASP A 299 -8.86 -0.92 -8.94
N ASN A 300 -9.96 -1.53 -9.29
CA ASN A 300 -10.92 -0.99 -10.26
C ASN A 300 -11.97 -0.08 -9.61
N GLU A 301 -11.99 0.01 -8.28
CA GLU A 301 -12.93 0.80 -7.51
C GLU A 301 -12.21 1.66 -6.47
N LEU A 302 -12.62 2.91 -6.37
CA LEU A 302 -12.17 3.83 -5.32
C LEU A 302 -12.91 3.49 -4.03
N ASP A 303 -12.20 3.34 -2.93
CA ASP A 303 -12.82 3.21 -1.61
C ASP A 303 -13.50 4.54 -1.24
N PRO A 304 -14.85 4.59 -1.18
CA PRO A 304 -15.57 5.83 -0.92
C PRO A 304 -15.39 6.36 0.50
N GLY A 305 -14.94 5.52 1.45
CA GLY A 305 -14.70 5.92 2.84
C GLY A 305 -13.37 6.65 3.01
N THR A 306 -12.36 6.30 2.23
CA THR A 306 -11.01 6.86 2.34
C THR A 306 -10.62 7.73 1.15
N GLY A 307 -11.33 7.65 0.02
CA GLY A 307 -10.98 8.35 -1.22
C GLY A 307 -9.67 7.82 -1.84
N THR A 308 -9.34 6.56 -1.61
CA THR A 308 -8.09 5.95 -2.10
C THR A 308 -8.33 4.72 -2.96
N LEU A 309 -7.41 4.45 -3.89
CA LEU A 309 -7.32 3.20 -4.64
C LEU A 309 -6.18 2.35 -4.11
N ARG A 310 -6.39 1.06 -4.06
CA ARG A 310 -5.33 0.13 -3.68
C ARG A 310 -4.47 -0.22 -4.89
N GLY A 311 -3.17 0.06 -4.78
CA GLY A 311 -2.17 -0.34 -5.75
C GLY A 311 -1.35 -1.53 -5.24
N ARG A 312 -0.78 -2.30 -6.17
CA ARG A 312 0.12 -3.41 -5.89
C ARG A 312 1.36 -3.31 -6.75
N ALA A 313 2.51 -3.49 -6.12
CA ALA A 313 3.77 -3.68 -6.79
C ALA A 313 4.30 -5.08 -6.52
N VAL A 314 4.93 -5.68 -7.53
CA VAL A 314 5.65 -6.93 -7.42
C VAL A 314 7.15 -6.65 -7.36
N LEU A 315 7.83 -7.29 -6.41
CA LEU A 315 9.27 -7.16 -6.20
C LEU A 315 9.93 -8.54 -6.19
N PRO A 316 11.12 -8.69 -6.80
CA PRO A 316 11.95 -9.87 -6.60
C PRO A 316 12.50 -9.87 -5.16
N ASN A 317 12.55 -11.04 -4.56
CA ASN A 317 13.03 -11.21 -3.18
C ASN A 317 13.99 -12.41 -3.01
N PRO A 318 14.99 -12.57 -3.88
CA PRO A 318 15.85 -13.76 -3.87
C PRO A 318 16.69 -13.88 -2.59
N GLN A 319 16.97 -12.77 -1.93
CA GLN A 319 17.71 -12.71 -0.67
C GLN A 319 16.81 -12.79 0.57
N LEU A 320 15.49 -12.94 0.39
CA LEU A 320 14.48 -13.03 1.45
C LEU A 320 14.52 -11.85 2.45
N ARG A 321 14.90 -10.66 1.97
CA ARG A 321 14.95 -9.42 2.77
C ARG A 321 13.58 -8.94 3.18
N PHE A 322 12.61 -9.08 2.28
CA PHE A 322 11.23 -8.68 2.53
C PHE A 322 10.45 -9.83 3.15
N SER A 323 9.74 -9.52 4.22
CA SER A 323 8.87 -10.47 4.90
C SER A 323 7.41 -10.03 4.83
N PRO A 324 6.46 -10.94 4.62
CA PRO A 324 5.04 -10.62 4.68
C PRO A 324 4.68 -9.95 6.01
N GLY A 325 3.86 -8.88 5.94
CA GLY A 325 3.47 -8.08 7.11
C GLY A 325 4.37 -6.87 7.40
N GLN A 326 5.58 -6.82 6.85
CA GLN A 326 6.53 -5.72 7.00
C GLN A 326 6.03 -4.46 6.28
N PHE A 327 6.37 -3.28 6.78
CA PHE A 327 6.12 -2.02 6.09
C PHE A 327 7.24 -1.69 5.11
N GLY A 328 6.88 -1.01 4.02
CA GLY A 328 7.80 -0.45 3.05
C GLY A 328 7.33 0.90 2.55
N ARG A 329 8.27 1.77 2.19
CA ARG A 329 7.98 3.00 1.45
C ARG A 329 8.11 2.70 -0.03
N VAL A 330 7.19 3.18 -0.83
CA VAL A 330 7.21 3.05 -2.28
C VAL A 330 7.10 4.42 -2.91
N ARG A 331 7.89 4.68 -3.94
CA ARG A 331 7.77 5.88 -4.76
C ARG A 331 7.42 5.52 -6.19
N LEU A 332 6.49 6.27 -6.73
CA LEU A 332 6.04 6.22 -8.11
C LEU A 332 6.51 7.46 -8.84
N MET A 333 6.76 7.34 -10.14
CA MET A 333 7.06 8.49 -10.99
C MET A 333 5.84 9.42 -11.05
N GLY A 334 5.99 10.62 -10.50
CA GLY A 334 4.93 11.62 -10.41
C GLY A 334 4.93 12.61 -11.58
N SER A 335 6.01 12.69 -12.38
CA SER A 335 6.09 13.49 -13.59
C SER A 335 7.00 12.84 -14.62
N THR A 336 6.79 13.15 -15.91
CA THR A 336 7.86 12.95 -16.89
C THR A 336 9.04 13.86 -16.55
N PRO A 337 10.29 13.49 -16.91
CA PRO A 337 11.43 14.40 -16.77
C PRO A 337 11.14 15.73 -17.45
N TYR A 338 11.35 16.85 -16.75
CA TYR A 338 11.17 18.21 -17.29
C TYR A 338 12.27 19.13 -16.80
N GLU A 339 12.57 20.17 -17.57
CA GLU A 339 13.50 21.22 -17.13
C GLU A 339 12.83 22.09 -16.08
N ALA A 340 13.44 22.18 -14.91
CA ALA A 340 12.96 22.96 -13.78
C ALA A 340 13.97 24.04 -13.39
N LEU A 341 13.44 25.16 -12.88
CA LEU A 341 14.21 26.18 -12.21
C LEU A 341 14.20 25.89 -10.70
N LEU A 342 15.37 25.84 -10.11
CA LEU A 342 15.54 25.52 -8.71
C LEU A 342 16.19 26.67 -7.96
N LEU A 343 15.66 26.94 -6.75
CA LEU A 343 16.18 27.94 -5.82
C LEU A 343 16.37 27.33 -4.44
N PRO A 344 17.34 27.82 -3.64
CA PRO A 344 17.38 27.49 -2.22
C PRO A 344 16.08 27.92 -1.52
N ASP A 345 15.60 27.11 -0.60
CA ASP A 345 14.36 27.42 0.16
C ASP A 345 14.49 28.76 0.91
N SER A 346 15.73 29.17 1.27
CA SER A 346 16.05 30.46 1.87
C SER A 346 15.82 31.67 0.97
N ALA A 347 15.70 31.50 -0.36
CA ALA A 347 15.39 32.54 -1.34
C ALA A 347 13.90 32.86 -1.43
N ILE A 348 13.06 32.03 -0.79
CA ILE A 348 11.61 32.11 -0.89
C ILE A 348 11.04 32.82 0.33
N GLY A 349 10.41 33.96 0.08
CA GLY A 349 9.64 34.70 1.09
C GLY A 349 8.19 34.26 1.14
N SER A 350 7.52 34.69 2.19
CA SER A 350 6.05 34.58 2.32
C SER A 350 5.46 35.96 2.57
N ASP A 351 4.51 36.35 1.75
CA ASP A 351 3.70 37.53 1.94
C ASP A 351 2.25 37.11 2.16
N GLN A 352 1.82 37.11 3.42
CA GLN A 352 0.54 36.55 3.86
C GLN A 352 0.40 35.07 3.40
N SER A 353 -0.50 34.80 2.44
CA SER A 353 -0.74 33.47 1.88
C SER A 353 0.06 33.16 0.61
N ARG A 354 0.79 34.14 0.05
CA ARG A 354 1.51 33.99 -1.23
C ARG A 354 2.97 33.70 -1.00
N LYS A 355 3.53 32.85 -1.86
CA LYS A 355 4.99 32.63 -1.93
C LYS A 355 5.60 33.57 -2.94
N ILE A 356 6.67 34.25 -2.54
CA ILE A 356 7.30 35.31 -3.30
C ILE A 356 8.80 35.11 -3.42
N VAL A 357 9.36 35.64 -4.47
CA VAL A 357 10.80 35.82 -4.65
C VAL A 357 11.09 37.30 -4.95
N TYR A 358 12.29 37.71 -4.66
CA TYR A 358 12.78 39.05 -5.00
C TYR A 358 13.73 38.94 -6.20
N VAL A 359 13.33 39.52 -7.33
CA VAL A 359 14.11 39.58 -8.57
C VAL A 359 14.82 40.93 -8.65
N VAL A 360 16.10 40.95 -8.99
CA VAL A 360 16.89 42.18 -9.12
C VAL A 360 16.95 42.56 -10.59
N GLY A 361 16.43 43.72 -10.93
CA GLY A 361 16.48 44.30 -12.29
C GLY A 361 17.88 44.84 -12.65
N SER A 362 18.04 45.24 -13.92
CA SER A 362 19.28 45.78 -14.45
C SER A 362 19.75 47.08 -13.76
N ASP A 363 18.85 47.83 -13.15
CA ASP A 363 19.08 49.08 -12.40
C ASP A 363 19.25 48.85 -10.89
N ASN A 364 19.43 47.58 -10.45
CA ASN A 364 19.55 47.14 -9.06
C ASN A 364 18.28 47.44 -8.22
N VAL A 365 17.14 47.60 -8.87
CA VAL A 365 15.86 47.75 -8.20
C VAL A 365 15.25 46.35 -8.03
N VAL A 366 14.68 46.12 -6.84
CA VAL A 366 14.10 44.83 -6.50
C VAL A 366 12.60 44.79 -6.83
N GLU A 367 12.23 43.81 -7.60
CA GLU A 367 10.82 43.47 -7.90
C GLU A 367 10.38 42.27 -7.03
N MET A 368 9.24 42.41 -6.35
CA MET A 368 8.61 41.29 -5.66
C MET A 368 7.70 40.56 -6.63
N ARG A 369 7.90 39.25 -6.76
CA ARG A 369 7.15 38.43 -7.70
C ARG A 369 6.57 37.21 -7.03
N GLU A 370 5.32 36.93 -7.28
CA GLU A 370 4.66 35.72 -6.83
C GLU A 370 5.12 34.51 -7.64
N VAL A 371 5.37 33.38 -6.96
CA VAL A 371 5.84 32.14 -7.56
C VAL A 371 5.00 30.96 -7.14
N LYS A 372 4.80 30.02 -8.05
CA LYS A 372 4.24 28.71 -7.74
C LYS A 372 5.37 27.72 -7.48
N LEU A 373 5.36 27.15 -6.29
CA LEU A 373 6.41 26.27 -5.84
C LEU A 373 6.05 24.81 -6.08
N GLY A 374 7.06 24.03 -6.44
CA GLY A 374 7.04 22.58 -6.49
C GLY A 374 7.68 21.95 -5.24
N ARG A 375 8.11 20.70 -5.41
CA ARG A 375 8.76 19.92 -4.36
C ARG A 375 10.18 20.40 -4.08
N LEU A 376 10.70 20.04 -2.93
CA LEU A 376 12.11 20.18 -2.60
C LEU A 376 12.86 18.98 -3.15
N ILE A 377 13.91 19.23 -3.97
CA ILE A 377 14.75 18.20 -4.58
C ILE A 377 16.21 18.57 -4.25
N ASP A 378 16.92 17.68 -3.60
CA ASP A 378 18.33 17.85 -3.18
C ASP A 378 18.60 19.19 -2.48
N GLY A 379 17.69 19.61 -1.59
CA GLY A 379 17.82 20.87 -0.85
C GLY A 379 17.43 22.13 -1.62
N LEU A 380 17.03 22.02 -2.87
CA LEU A 380 16.55 23.10 -3.71
C LEU A 380 15.05 22.98 -3.99
N ARG A 381 14.34 24.09 -3.97
CA ARG A 381 12.90 24.17 -4.27
C ARG A 381 12.66 24.37 -5.75
N VAL A 382 11.82 23.54 -6.35
CA VAL A 382 11.36 23.72 -7.72
C VAL A 382 10.44 24.93 -7.80
N VAL A 383 10.60 25.76 -8.82
CA VAL A 383 9.72 26.88 -9.15
C VAL A 383 9.03 26.57 -10.48
N HIS A 384 7.72 26.34 -10.45
CA HIS A 384 6.94 26.02 -11.65
C HIS A 384 6.59 27.23 -12.49
N GLU A 385 6.19 28.33 -11.83
CA GLU A 385 5.73 29.55 -12.49
C GLU A 385 6.24 30.80 -11.74
N GLY A 386 6.37 31.91 -12.46
CA GLY A 386 6.67 33.21 -11.89
C GLY A 386 8.16 33.63 -11.99
N LEU A 387 9.03 32.79 -12.57
CA LEU A 387 10.44 33.07 -12.70
C LEU A 387 10.94 32.71 -14.10
N LYS A 388 11.84 33.54 -14.66
CA LYS A 388 12.54 33.28 -15.92
C LYS A 388 13.95 32.74 -15.67
N PRO A 389 14.49 31.94 -16.60
CA PRO A 389 15.79 31.33 -16.43
C PRO A 389 16.99 32.28 -16.24
N ASP A 390 16.93 33.48 -16.83
CA ASP A 390 18.04 34.44 -16.89
C ASP A 390 17.89 35.58 -15.86
N GLU A 391 16.90 35.44 -14.95
CA GLU A 391 16.64 36.44 -13.92
C GLU A 391 17.52 36.24 -12.70
N THR A 392 17.99 37.35 -12.14
CA THR A 392 18.80 37.34 -10.92
C THR A 392 17.91 37.44 -9.70
N VAL A 393 17.98 36.44 -8.82
CA VAL A 393 17.13 36.30 -7.63
C VAL A 393 17.93 36.50 -6.36
N VAL A 394 17.36 37.16 -5.36
CA VAL A 394 17.98 37.33 -4.04
C VAL A 394 17.90 36.00 -3.30
N ILE A 395 19.05 35.40 -2.97
CA ILE A 395 19.16 34.12 -2.27
C ILE A 395 19.46 34.26 -0.77
N SER A 396 19.93 35.44 -0.34
CA SER A 396 20.22 35.73 1.05
C SER A 396 20.08 37.22 1.36
N GLY A 397 19.61 37.57 2.55
CA GLY A 397 19.40 38.96 2.96
C GLY A 397 17.97 39.46 2.71
N LEU A 398 16.98 38.60 2.48
CA LEU A 398 15.60 38.96 2.18
C LEU A 398 14.99 39.95 3.20
N GLN A 399 15.35 39.83 4.47
CA GLN A 399 14.84 40.70 5.56
C GLN A 399 15.20 42.18 5.39
N ARG A 400 16.23 42.49 4.57
CA ARG A 400 16.73 43.87 4.33
C ARG A 400 16.15 44.45 3.04
N VAL A 401 15.44 43.64 2.26
CA VAL A 401 14.93 43.99 0.93
C VAL A 401 13.51 44.51 1.03
N ARG A 402 13.21 45.58 0.31
CA ARG A 402 11.85 46.09 0.12
C ARG A 402 11.55 46.16 -1.38
N ALA A 403 10.30 45.81 -1.74
CA ALA A 403 9.87 45.95 -3.12
C ALA A 403 10.02 47.39 -3.59
N GLY A 404 10.59 47.62 -4.79
CA GLY A 404 10.93 48.95 -5.33
C GLY A 404 12.21 49.59 -4.76
N GLY A 405 12.86 48.97 -3.75
CA GLY A 405 14.10 49.47 -3.18
C GLY A 405 15.35 49.09 -4.03
N ARG A 406 16.40 49.93 -3.95
CA ARG A 406 17.71 49.61 -4.53
C ARG A 406 18.51 48.72 -3.59
N VAL A 407 19.25 47.77 -4.15
CA VAL A 407 20.17 46.87 -3.43
C VAL A 407 21.57 46.88 -4.05
N THR A 408 22.54 46.45 -3.28
CA THR A 408 23.91 46.19 -3.80
C THR A 408 24.06 44.68 -3.98
N PRO A 409 23.90 44.13 -5.20
CA PRO A 409 23.94 42.70 -5.44
C PRO A 409 25.38 42.17 -5.39
N THR A 410 25.60 41.13 -4.60
CA THR A 410 26.81 40.31 -4.59
C THR A 410 26.48 38.95 -5.21
N ARG A 411 27.00 38.64 -6.37
CA ARG A 411 26.79 37.34 -7.04
C ARG A 411 27.40 36.23 -6.21
N LYS A 412 26.58 35.20 -5.90
CA LYS A 412 26.99 33.99 -5.19
C LYS A 412 26.38 32.79 -5.93
N GLN A 413 27.20 31.82 -6.29
CA GLN A 413 26.66 30.57 -6.86
C GLN A 413 25.85 29.81 -5.81
N ILE A 414 24.72 29.28 -6.24
CA ILE A 414 23.94 28.32 -5.43
C ILE A 414 24.78 27.06 -5.32
N ALA A 415 25.24 26.75 -4.09
CA ALA A 415 25.90 25.49 -3.82
C ALA A 415 24.91 24.34 -4.09
N GLU A 416 25.18 23.51 -5.08
CA GLU A 416 24.55 22.22 -5.19
C GLU A 416 24.97 21.43 -3.95
N THR A 417 24.04 21.28 -3.03
CA THR A 417 24.24 20.36 -1.91
C THR A 417 24.16 18.96 -2.50
N ALA A 418 25.30 18.41 -2.88
CA ALA A 418 25.42 16.99 -3.11
C ALA A 418 24.84 16.31 -1.87
N GLY A 419 23.90 15.39 -2.05
CA GLY A 419 23.05 14.75 -1.05
C GLY A 419 23.71 14.65 0.31
N GLY A 420 23.20 15.44 1.25
CA GLY A 420 23.79 15.62 2.56
C GLY A 420 23.69 14.36 3.39
N GLY A 421 24.82 13.74 3.60
CA GLY A 421 25.00 12.90 4.77
C GLY A 421 24.69 13.72 6.02
N ALA A 422 23.68 13.33 6.75
CA ALA A 422 23.35 13.89 8.04
C ALA A 422 24.53 13.74 9.00
N GLN A 423 25.15 14.88 9.34
CA GLN A 423 25.91 14.98 10.58
C GLN A 423 24.98 15.43 11.68
N ARG A 424 24.89 14.55 12.69
CA ARG A 424 24.36 14.63 14.07
C ARG A 424 22.89 14.40 14.25
#